data_a4402298019e2f6df46da498de5b3300
#
_entry.id   a4402298019e2f6df46da498de5b3300
#
_cell.length_a   1.000
_cell.length_b   1.000
_cell.length_c   1.000
_cell.angle_alpha   90.00
_cell.angle_beta   90.00
_cell.angle_gamma   90.00
#
_symmetry.space_group_name_H-M   'P 1'
#
loop_
_entity.id
_entity.type
_entity.pdbx_description
1 polymer ?
#
loop_
_entity_poly.entity_id
_entity_poly.type
_entity_poly.pdbx_seq_one_letter_code
_entity_poly.pdbx_strand_id
1 'polypeptide(L)'
;VLIVCEGSKTEPNYFRELVDHLRLNTANIEIDGDSDPSPKSVVAHAKRRYQQEEGFDRVFCVFDKDEHSTYQQAVRDLAAEEVTDVFTAITSVPCFEYWLLLHFIFTTKPYARSEAYSPGQHVMRDLKLHLPAYSKGSQHVYYQLMPQTDLAIRHSERAGQQAAQNQTDNPTTQVHRLVTYLRALKNS
;
A
#
# COMPACT_ATOMS: atom_id res chain seq x y z
N VAL A 1 6.88 7.12 -13.59
CA VAL A 1 5.97 6.64 -12.52
C VAL A 1 6.36 7.29 -11.20
N LEU A 2 5.41 7.87 -10.50
CA LEU A 2 5.58 8.39 -9.14
C LEU A 2 4.79 7.53 -8.15
N ILE A 3 5.42 7.13 -7.04
CA ILE A 3 4.78 6.39 -5.94
C ILE A 3 4.93 7.24 -4.68
N VAL A 4 3.85 7.82 -4.20
CA VAL A 4 3.83 8.63 -2.97
C VAL A 4 3.24 7.79 -1.85
N CYS A 5 4.01 7.63 -0.77
CA CYS A 5 3.65 6.80 0.37
C CYS A 5 3.32 7.63 1.60
N GLU A 6 2.44 7.09 2.44
CA GLU A 6 2.20 7.60 3.78
C GLU A 6 3.38 7.23 4.68
N GLY A 7 4.15 8.25 5.06
CA GLY A 7 5.34 8.05 5.87
C GLY A 7 6.59 7.62 5.09
N SER A 8 7.74 7.65 5.78
CA SER A 8 9.06 7.64 5.15
C SER A 8 9.78 6.29 5.18
N LYS A 9 9.21 5.25 5.78
CA LYS A 9 9.96 4.02 6.07
C LYS A 9 9.34 2.75 5.52
N THR A 10 8.20 2.27 6.05
CA THR A 10 7.71 0.92 5.80
C THR A 10 7.40 0.68 4.32
N GLU A 11 6.46 1.45 3.77
CA GLU A 11 6.03 1.34 2.38
C GLU A 11 7.15 1.72 1.40
N PRO A 12 7.85 2.87 1.58
CA PRO A 12 8.94 3.21 0.69
C PRO A 12 10.07 2.18 0.67
N ASN A 13 10.46 1.61 1.82
CA ASN A 13 11.49 0.57 1.87
C ASN A 13 11.04 -0.67 1.09
N TYR A 14 9.80 -1.13 1.31
CA TYR A 14 9.25 -2.29 0.61
C TYR A 14 9.26 -2.09 -0.91
N PHE A 15 8.79 -0.93 -1.40
CA PHE A 15 8.73 -0.67 -2.85
C PHE A 15 10.12 -0.42 -3.45
N ARG A 16 11.06 0.20 -2.74
CA ARG A 16 12.45 0.34 -3.21
C ARG A 16 13.12 -1.03 -3.38
N GLU A 17 12.94 -1.93 -2.43
CA GLU A 17 13.45 -3.30 -2.51
C GLU A 17 12.80 -4.09 -3.67
N LEU A 18 11.50 -3.91 -3.92
CA LEU A 18 10.79 -4.51 -5.06
C LEU A 18 11.34 -3.98 -6.39
N VAL A 19 11.50 -2.65 -6.54
CA VAL A 19 12.03 -2.01 -7.76
C VAL A 19 13.45 -2.48 -8.02
N ASP A 20 14.29 -2.56 -7.01
CA ASP A 20 15.66 -3.06 -7.08
C ASP A 20 15.69 -4.53 -7.52
N HIS A 21 14.91 -5.39 -6.87
CA HIS A 21 14.79 -6.81 -7.24
C HIS A 21 14.36 -7.01 -8.69
N LEU A 22 13.40 -6.23 -9.15
CA LEU A 22 12.91 -6.28 -10.53
C LEU A 22 13.90 -5.67 -11.52
N ARG A 23 14.94 -4.98 -11.05
CA ARG A 23 15.93 -4.24 -11.86
C ARG A 23 15.26 -3.22 -12.79
N LEU A 24 14.23 -2.56 -12.29
CA LEU A 24 13.56 -1.50 -13.03
C LEU A 24 14.45 -0.24 -13.06
N ASN A 25 14.31 0.54 -14.15
CA ASN A 25 15.07 1.78 -14.26
C ASN A 25 14.56 2.80 -13.26
N THR A 26 15.35 3.10 -12.23
CA THR A 26 15.01 4.05 -11.18
C THR A 26 14.93 5.50 -11.66
N ALA A 27 15.45 5.82 -12.85
CA ALA A 27 15.23 7.13 -13.46
C ALA A 27 13.75 7.34 -13.90
N ASN A 28 13.01 6.25 -14.09
CA ASN A 28 11.61 6.29 -14.51
C ASN A 28 10.62 5.96 -13.37
N ILE A 29 11.13 5.61 -12.17
CA ILE A 29 10.31 5.25 -11.02
C ILE A 29 10.82 5.98 -9.80
N GLU A 30 10.02 6.89 -9.28
CA GLU A 30 10.31 7.63 -8.06
C GLU A 30 9.43 7.16 -6.92
N ILE A 31 10.02 6.95 -5.75
CA ILE A 31 9.32 6.54 -4.52
C ILE A 31 9.55 7.63 -3.48
N ASP A 32 8.49 8.35 -3.18
CA ASP A 32 8.46 9.50 -2.31
C ASP A 32 7.73 9.14 -1.00
N GLY A 33 8.41 9.28 0.12
CA GLY A 33 7.90 9.06 1.47
C GLY A 33 7.92 10.34 2.31
N ASP A 34 8.01 11.51 1.69
CA ASP A 34 8.15 12.79 2.39
C ASP A 34 6.80 13.51 2.64
N SER A 35 5.69 12.81 2.39
CA SER A 35 4.38 13.35 2.75
C SER A 35 4.16 13.32 4.28
N ASP A 36 3.40 14.29 4.79
CA ASP A 36 2.89 14.20 6.15
C ASP A 36 2.02 12.93 6.32
N PRO A 37 2.00 12.32 7.52
CA PRO A 37 1.35 11.04 7.75
C PRO A 37 -0.18 11.17 7.81
N SER A 38 -0.82 11.40 6.67
CA SER A 38 -2.27 11.31 6.52
C SER A 38 -2.68 11.05 5.07
N PRO A 39 -3.78 10.34 4.80
CA PRO A 39 -4.28 10.10 3.45
C PRO A 39 -4.44 11.38 2.61
N LYS A 40 -4.98 12.45 3.22
CA LYS A 40 -5.16 13.74 2.55
C LYS A 40 -3.82 14.39 2.17
N SER A 41 -2.82 14.30 3.04
CA SER A 41 -1.49 14.86 2.79
C SER A 41 -0.76 14.10 1.66
N VAL A 42 -0.89 12.77 1.61
CA VAL A 42 -0.35 11.95 0.51
C VAL A 42 -0.92 12.42 -0.82
N VAL A 43 -2.25 12.59 -0.92
CA VAL A 43 -2.90 13.02 -2.15
C VAL A 43 -2.49 14.44 -2.53
N ALA A 44 -2.48 15.38 -1.58
CA ALA A 44 -2.07 16.76 -1.84
C ALA A 44 -0.60 16.85 -2.28
N HIS A 45 0.28 16.04 -1.68
CA HIS A 45 1.70 15.98 -2.06
C HIS A 45 1.85 15.40 -3.47
N ALA A 46 1.18 14.30 -3.78
CA ALA A 46 1.21 13.68 -5.11
C ALA A 46 0.76 14.64 -6.22
N LYS A 47 -0.35 15.36 -6.00
CA LYS A 47 -0.86 16.38 -6.94
C LYS A 47 0.15 17.50 -7.16
N ARG A 48 0.74 18.03 -6.07
CA ARG A 48 1.77 19.08 -6.16
C ARG A 48 2.99 18.61 -6.96
N ARG A 49 3.49 17.38 -6.68
CA ARG A 49 4.62 16.81 -7.41
C ARG A 49 4.30 16.65 -8.90
N TYR A 50 3.14 16.13 -9.23
CA TYR A 50 2.69 15.96 -10.61
C TYR A 50 2.57 17.30 -11.37
N GLN A 51 2.14 18.38 -10.69
CA GLN A 51 2.05 19.71 -11.28
C GLN A 51 3.41 20.41 -11.46
N GLN A 52 4.36 20.12 -10.58
CA GLN A 52 5.69 20.76 -10.58
C GLN A 52 6.71 20.07 -11.50
N GLU A 53 6.50 18.79 -11.76
CA GLU A 53 7.44 17.95 -12.51
C GLU A 53 6.74 17.29 -13.70
N GLU A 54 7.27 17.52 -14.90
CA GLU A 54 6.79 16.87 -16.11
C GLU A 54 7.34 15.43 -16.18
N GLY A 55 6.55 14.51 -16.81
CA GLY A 55 7.03 13.18 -17.17
C GLY A 55 6.50 12.03 -16.33
N PHE A 56 5.55 12.25 -15.44
CA PHE A 56 4.87 11.15 -14.76
C PHE A 56 3.62 10.69 -15.52
N ASP A 57 3.68 9.52 -16.18
CA ASP A 57 2.52 8.90 -16.83
C ASP A 57 1.55 8.27 -15.82
N ARG A 58 2.05 7.88 -14.64
CA ARG A 58 1.28 7.23 -13.57
C ARG A 58 1.73 7.73 -12.21
N VAL A 59 0.76 7.98 -11.35
CA VAL A 59 0.96 8.41 -9.96
C VAL A 59 0.17 7.49 -9.03
N PHE A 60 0.86 6.79 -8.15
CA PHE A 60 0.26 5.93 -7.15
C PHE A 60 0.32 6.58 -5.78
N CYS A 61 -0.82 6.75 -5.14
CA CYS A 61 -0.96 7.28 -3.79
C CYS A 61 -1.19 6.10 -2.83
N VAL A 62 -0.18 5.76 -2.02
CA VAL A 62 -0.20 4.61 -1.10
C VAL A 62 -0.47 5.13 0.31
N PHE A 63 -1.60 4.72 0.90
CA PHE A 63 -2.00 5.14 2.24
C PHE A 63 -2.94 4.16 2.93
N ASP A 64 -2.98 4.26 4.25
CA ASP A 64 -3.77 3.41 5.11
C ASP A 64 -5.09 4.08 5.50
N LYS A 65 -6.11 3.27 5.76
CA LYS A 65 -7.35 3.80 6.38
C LYS A 65 -7.13 4.06 7.87
N ASP A 66 -6.56 3.08 8.57
CA ASP A 66 -6.43 3.04 10.03
C ASP A 66 -7.59 3.78 10.73
N GLU A 67 -7.30 4.81 11.52
CA GLU A 67 -8.29 5.66 12.19
C GLU A 67 -8.33 7.09 11.59
N HIS A 68 -7.81 7.26 10.36
CA HIS A 68 -7.76 8.55 9.70
C HIS A 68 -9.13 9.03 9.22
N SER A 69 -9.63 10.09 9.80
CA SER A 69 -10.89 10.75 9.40
C SER A 69 -10.84 11.30 7.96
N THR A 70 -9.64 11.55 7.43
CA THR A 70 -9.42 12.11 6.09
C THR A 70 -9.40 11.06 4.97
N TYR A 71 -9.45 9.76 5.29
CA TYR A 71 -9.35 8.68 4.32
C TYR A 71 -10.40 8.76 3.21
N GLN A 72 -11.69 8.89 3.57
CA GLN A 72 -12.78 8.96 2.59
C GLN A 72 -12.66 10.20 1.69
N GLN A 73 -12.17 11.31 2.22
CA GLN A 73 -11.94 12.52 1.45
C GLN A 73 -10.80 12.30 0.44
N ALA A 74 -9.68 11.72 0.88
CA ALA A 74 -8.54 11.41 0.01
C ALA A 74 -8.94 10.52 -1.18
N VAL A 75 -9.74 9.47 -0.94
CA VAL A 75 -10.24 8.57 -2.01
C VAL A 75 -11.13 9.35 -2.99
N ARG A 76 -12.05 10.21 -2.49
CA ARG A 76 -12.90 11.04 -3.37
C ARG A 76 -12.09 12.05 -4.16
N ASP A 77 -11.09 12.68 -3.55
CA ASP A 77 -10.24 13.69 -4.21
C ASP A 77 -9.44 13.10 -5.37
N LEU A 78 -9.03 11.83 -5.27
CA LEU A 78 -8.38 11.13 -6.39
C LEU A 78 -9.38 10.71 -7.46
N ALA A 79 -10.58 10.27 -7.07
CA ALA A 79 -11.62 9.87 -8.02
C ALA A 79 -12.21 11.06 -8.81
N ALA A 80 -12.09 12.29 -8.29
CA ALA A 80 -12.58 13.52 -8.90
C ALA A 80 -11.57 14.18 -9.84
N GLU A 81 -10.34 13.65 -9.97
CA GLU A 81 -9.33 14.23 -10.87
C GLU A 81 -9.76 14.12 -12.33
N GLU A 82 -9.56 15.18 -13.10
CA GLU A 82 -9.84 15.20 -14.52
C GLU A 82 -8.97 14.19 -15.30
N VAL A 83 -7.78 13.89 -14.76
CA VAL A 83 -6.82 12.92 -15.32
C VAL A 83 -6.93 11.61 -14.54
N THR A 84 -8.13 11.00 -14.55
CA THR A 84 -8.44 9.79 -13.78
C THR A 84 -7.53 8.60 -14.08
N ASP A 85 -6.98 8.55 -15.30
CA ASP A 85 -6.07 7.46 -15.71
C ASP A 85 -4.65 7.61 -15.15
N VAL A 86 -4.26 8.80 -14.68
CA VAL A 86 -2.93 9.04 -14.14
C VAL A 86 -2.84 8.67 -12.67
N PHE A 87 -3.83 9.10 -11.86
CA PHE A 87 -3.80 8.90 -10.42
C PHE A 87 -4.50 7.61 -10.00
N THR A 88 -3.84 6.84 -9.13
CA THR A 88 -4.42 5.61 -8.58
C THR A 88 -4.21 5.55 -7.06
N ALA A 89 -5.30 5.39 -6.30
CA ALA A 89 -5.22 5.08 -4.87
C ALA A 89 -4.80 3.62 -4.68
N ILE A 90 -3.84 3.39 -3.80
CA ILE A 90 -3.42 2.07 -3.33
C ILE A 90 -3.61 2.05 -1.82
N THR A 91 -4.76 1.56 -1.40
CA THR A 91 -5.18 1.65 0.01
C THR A 91 -5.02 0.33 0.74
N SER A 92 -4.79 0.39 2.05
CA SER A 92 -4.87 -0.75 2.96
C SER A 92 -5.80 -0.44 4.14
N VAL A 93 -6.57 -1.45 4.52
CA VAL A 93 -7.53 -1.38 5.64
C VAL A 93 -7.30 -2.60 6.53
N PRO A 94 -6.90 -2.41 7.77
CA PRO A 94 -6.63 -1.13 8.41
C PRO A 94 -5.28 -0.50 8.04
N CYS A 95 -4.22 -1.30 7.69
CA CYS A 95 -2.87 -0.81 7.48
C CYS A 95 -2.07 -1.69 6.52
N PHE A 96 -0.93 -1.19 6.07
CA PHE A 96 -0.01 -1.85 5.13
C PHE A 96 0.45 -3.23 5.62
N GLU A 97 0.58 -3.44 6.92
CA GLU A 97 0.97 -4.73 7.48
C GLU A 97 -0.03 -5.86 7.17
N TYR A 98 -1.28 -5.54 6.82
CA TYR A 98 -2.22 -6.55 6.33
C TYR A 98 -1.75 -7.15 5.00
N TRP A 99 -1.17 -6.36 4.09
CA TRP A 99 -0.51 -6.88 2.90
C TRP A 99 0.62 -7.85 3.24
N LEU A 100 1.48 -7.51 4.22
CA LEU A 100 2.58 -8.38 4.64
C LEU A 100 2.06 -9.69 5.24
N LEU A 101 0.98 -9.64 6.02
CA LEU A 101 0.34 -10.82 6.61
C LEU A 101 -0.19 -11.79 5.55
N LEU A 102 -0.71 -11.28 4.45
CA LEU A 102 -1.26 -12.10 3.36
C LEU A 102 -0.21 -12.96 2.64
N HIS A 103 1.09 -12.73 2.85
CA HIS A 103 2.15 -13.62 2.38
C HIS A 103 2.18 -14.95 3.13
N PHE A 104 1.63 -15.00 4.32
CA PHE A 104 1.65 -16.19 5.19
C PHE A 104 0.30 -16.88 5.29
N ILE A 105 -0.75 -16.10 5.49
CA ILE A 105 -2.11 -16.63 5.71
C ILE A 105 -3.16 -15.86 4.93
N PHE A 106 -4.21 -16.57 4.52
CA PHE A 106 -5.44 -15.93 4.09
C PHE A 106 -6.32 -15.64 5.30
N THR A 107 -6.71 -14.39 5.50
CA THR A 107 -7.63 -14.00 6.57
C THR A 107 -8.52 -12.85 6.11
N THR A 108 -9.78 -12.89 6.49
CA THR A 108 -10.77 -11.80 6.33
C THR A 108 -11.38 -11.43 7.68
N LYS A 109 -10.67 -11.77 8.76
CA LYS A 109 -11.03 -11.41 10.14
C LYS A 109 -11.07 -9.87 10.24
N PRO A 110 -12.20 -9.26 10.63
CA PRO A 110 -12.27 -7.81 10.83
C PRO A 110 -11.31 -7.35 11.94
N TYR A 111 -10.64 -6.23 11.70
CA TYR A 111 -9.77 -5.60 12.69
C TYR A 111 -10.44 -4.34 13.22
N ALA A 112 -10.88 -4.38 14.46
CA ALA A 112 -11.52 -3.27 15.15
C ALA A 112 -10.70 -2.82 16.36
N ARG A 113 -10.88 -1.58 16.79
CA ARG A 113 -10.30 -1.06 18.02
C ARG A 113 -10.79 -1.89 19.22
N SER A 114 -9.89 -2.21 20.13
CA SER A 114 -10.17 -2.75 21.45
C SER A 114 -9.67 -1.78 22.53
N GLU A 115 -9.91 -2.09 23.79
CA GLU A 115 -9.39 -1.27 24.90
C GLU A 115 -7.86 -1.14 24.88
N ALA A 116 -7.15 -2.20 24.45
CA ALA A 116 -5.70 -2.26 24.50
C ALA A 116 -5.01 -1.95 23.18
N TYR A 117 -5.70 -2.07 22.02
CA TYR A 117 -5.04 -2.03 20.71
C TYR A 117 -5.87 -1.34 19.64
N SER A 118 -5.20 -0.55 18.80
CA SER A 118 -5.77 -0.06 17.55
C SER A 118 -5.93 -1.19 16.51
N PRO A 119 -6.72 -0.98 15.44
CA PRO A 119 -6.86 -1.96 14.36
C PRO A 119 -5.50 -2.38 13.76
N GLY A 120 -4.61 -1.43 13.48
CA GLY A 120 -3.28 -1.69 12.95
C GLY A 120 -2.39 -2.47 13.93
N GLN A 121 -2.50 -2.21 15.25
CA GLN A 121 -1.78 -2.98 16.26
C GLN A 121 -2.24 -4.45 16.33
N HIS A 122 -3.51 -4.73 16.08
CA HIS A 122 -4.01 -6.11 15.98
C HIS A 122 -3.42 -6.83 14.77
N VAL A 123 -3.36 -6.18 13.60
CA VAL A 123 -2.69 -6.75 12.40
C VAL A 123 -1.21 -7.01 12.68
N MET A 124 -0.53 -6.07 13.32
CA MET A 124 0.88 -6.22 13.70
C MET A 124 1.12 -7.43 14.61
N ARG A 125 0.23 -7.69 15.55
CA ARG A 125 0.32 -8.87 16.43
C ARG A 125 0.15 -10.16 15.65
N ASP A 126 -0.84 -10.23 14.75
CA ASP A 126 -1.05 -11.40 13.89
C ASP A 126 0.17 -11.61 12.96
N LEU A 127 0.72 -10.53 12.36
CA LEU A 127 1.92 -10.59 11.53
C LEU A 127 3.13 -11.15 12.31
N LYS A 128 3.34 -10.71 13.53
CA LYS A 128 4.48 -11.16 14.37
C LYS A 128 4.45 -12.63 14.73
N LEU A 129 3.32 -13.33 14.60
CA LEU A 129 3.27 -14.79 14.72
C LEU A 129 4.04 -15.48 13.58
N HIS A 130 4.16 -14.84 12.42
CA HIS A 130 4.84 -15.36 11.24
C HIS A 130 6.18 -14.69 10.98
N LEU A 131 6.32 -13.43 11.38
CA LEU A 131 7.52 -12.62 11.21
C LEU A 131 7.90 -11.95 12.54
N PRO A 132 8.42 -12.71 13.52
CA PRO A 132 8.62 -12.23 14.90
C PRO A 132 9.56 -11.02 15.01
N ALA A 133 10.56 -10.92 14.12
CA ALA A 133 11.55 -9.84 14.11
C ALA A 133 11.05 -8.54 13.45
N TYR A 134 9.84 -8.56 12.85
CA TYR A 134 9.31 -7.39 12.15
C TYR A 134 9.04 -6.21 13.09
N SER A 135 9.42 -5.04 12.63
CA SER A 135 9.02 -3.74 13.19
C SER A 135 8.76 -2.74 12.06
N LYS A 136 7.98 -1.69 12.33
CA LYS A 136 7.76 -0.63 11.35
C LYS A 136 9.09 -0.02 10.89
N GLY A 137 9.29 0.08 9.59
CA GLY A 137 10.53 0.56 9.00
C GLY A 137 11.67 -0.47 8.92
N SER A 138 11.42 -1.75 9.23
CA SER A 138 12.39 -2.82 8.98
C SER A 138 12.81 -2.83 7.52
N GLN A 139 14.11 -3.07 7.29
CA GLN A 139 14.69 -3.29 5.97
C GLN A 139 14.64 -4.76 5.56
N HIS A 140 14.79 -5.04 4.28
CA HIS A 140 14.81 -6.38 3.68
C HIS A 140 13.50 -7.17 3.85
N VAL A 141 12.38 -6.47 4.14
CA VAL A 141 11.08 -7.10 4.32
C VAL A 141 10.57 -7.69 3.01
N TYR A 142 10.68 -6.96 1.90
CA TYR A 142 10.30 -7.48 0.59
C TYR A 142 11.09 -8.74 0.23
N TYR A 143 12.41 -8.74 0.40
CA TYR A 143 13.26 -9.90 0.07
C TYR A 143 12.89 -11.15 0.89
N GLN A 144 12.50 -10.99 2.16
CA GLN A 144 12.04 -12.10 2.99
C GLN A 144 10.69 -12.65 2.52
N LEU A 145 9.80 -11.79 1.99
CA LEU A 145 8.44 -12.14 1.59
C LEU A 145 8.32 -12.51 0.12
N MET A 146 9.31 -12.16 -0.70
CA MET A 146 9.30 -12.31 -2.16
C MET A 146 8.87 -13.70 -2.65
N PRO A 147 9.31 -14.84 -2.06
CA PRO A 147 8.89 -16.15 -2.53
C PRO A 147 7.38 -16.39 -2.43
N GLN A 148 6.68 -15.68 -1.56
CA GLN A 148 5.24 -15.81 -1.33
C GLN A 148 4.42 -14.70 -1.99
N THR A 149 5.03 -13.82 -2.81
CA THR A 149 4.33 -12.67 -3.42
C THR A 149 3.11 -13.10 -4.26
N ASP A 150 3.21 -14.18 -5.04
CA ASP A 150 2.07 -14.68 -5.82
C ASP A 150 0.94 -15.21 -4.93
N LEU A 151 1.27 -15.76 -3.77
CA LEU A 151 0.28 -16.17 -2.77
C LEU A 151 -0.43 -14.94 -2.18
N ALA A 152 0.34 -13.91 -1.81
CA ALA A 152 -0.19 -12.68 -1.26
C ALA A 152 -1.12 -11.95 -2.26
N ILE A 153 -0.76 -11.93 -3.55
CA ILE A 153 -1.62 -11.37 -4.61
C ILE A 153 -2.99 -12.09 -4.61
N ARG A 154 -2.98 -13.42 -4.71
CA ARG A 154 -4.24 -14.22 -4.70
C ARG A 154 -5.05 -14.01 -3.42
N HIS A 155 -4.38 -13.98 -2.26
CA HIS A 155 -5.04 -13.72 -0.98
C HIS A 155 -5.69 -12.34 -0.94
N SER A 156 -4.99 -11.32 -1.42
CA SER A 156 -5.49 -9.94 -1.48
C SER A 156 -6.70 -9.79 -2.41
N GLU A 157 -6.64 -10.36 -3.61
CA GLU A 157 -7.76 -10.38 -4.56
C GLU A 157 -8.99 -11.07 -3.96
N ARG A 158 -8.80 -12.25 -3.36
CA ARG A 158 -9.86 -12.99 -2.70
C ARG A 158 -10.45 -12.23 -1.51
N ALA A 159 -9.61 -11.58 -0.69
CA ALA A 159 -10.06 -10.76 0.43
C ALA A 159 -10.90 -9.57 -0.06
N GLY A 160 -10.48 -8.88 -1.12
CA GLY A 160 -11.25 -7.81 -1.74
C GLY A 160 -12.61 -8.27 -2.27
N GLN A 161 -12.67 -9.44 -2.92
CA GLN A 161 -13.93 -10.03 -3.39
C GLN A 161 -14.89 -10.35 -2.24
N GLN A 162 -14.39 -10.96 -1.16
CA GLN A 162 -15.22 -11.25 0.03
C GLN A 162 -15.67 -9.98 0.76
N ALA A 163 -14.81 -8.97 0.85
CA ALA A 163 -15.15 -7.69 1.44
C ALA A 163 -16.28 -7.01 0.66
N ALA A 164 -16.23 -7.01 -0.68
CA ALA A 164 -17.28 -6.48 -1.53
C ALA A 164 -18.61 -7.22 -1.35
N GLN A 165 -18.59 -8.55 -1.29
CA GLN A 165 -19.78 -9.38 -1.02
C GLN A 165 -20.39 -9.08 0.35
N ASN A 166 -19.56 -8.82 1.35
CA ASN A 166 -19.98 -8.52 2.72
C ASN A 166 -20.26 -7.02 2.95
N GLN A 167 -20.18 -6.18 1.91
CA GLN A 167 -20.37 -4.73 1.98
C GLN A 167 -19.47 -4.06 3.05
N THR A 168 -18.23 -4.50 3.15
CA THR A 168 -17.21 -3.97 4.05
C THR A 168 -15.92 -3.68 3.30
N ASP A 169 -15.04 -2.89 3.88
CA ASP A 169 -13.67 -2.70 3.39
C ASP A 169 -12.61 -3.26 4.38
N ASN A 170 -13.05 -3.84 5.51
CA ASN A 170 -12.15 -4.27 6.59
C ASN A 170 -12.19 -5.79 6.80
N PRO A 171 -11.06 -6.49 6.54
CA PRO A 171 -9.81 -5.96 6.01
C PRO A 171 -9.72 -6.05 4.48
N THR A 172 -9.00 -5.12 3.85
CA THR A 172 -8.64 -5.17 2.43
C THR A 172 -7.27 -4.52 2.18
N THR A 173 -6.65 -4.82 1.06
CA THR A 173 -5.50 -4.07 0.56
C THR A 173 -5.47 -4.08 -0.97
N GLN A 174 -5.00 -2.99 -1.56
CA GLN A 174 -4.83 -2.85 -3.00
C GLN A 174 -3.34 -2.89 -3.41
N VAL A 175 -2.43 -3.14 -2.48
CA VAL A 175 -0.98 -3.19 -2.73
C VAL A 175 -0.64 -4.18 -3.84
N HIS A 176 -1.37 -5.29 -3.96
CA HIS A 176 -1.22 -6.26 -5.04
C HIS A 176 -1.32 -5.62 -6.44
N ARG A 177 -2.14 -4.58 -6.61
CA ARG A 177 -2.31 -3.88 -7.90
C ARG A 177 -1.03 -3.15 -8.31
N LEU A 178 -0.39 -2.44 -7.36
CA LEU A 178 0.88 -1.76 -7.60
C LEU A 178 2.02 -2.76 -7.82
N VAL A 179 2.07 -3.84 -7.02
CA VAL A 179 3.06 -4.92 -7.20
C VAL A 179 2.93 -5.55 -8.58
N THR A 180 1.72 -5.87 -9.02
CA THR A 180 1.45 -6.45 -10.35
C THR A 180 1.83 -5.47 -11.47
N TYR A 181 1.51 -4.19 -11.31
CA TYR A 181 1.89 -3.14 -12.27
C TYR A 181 3.41 -3.04 -12.42
N LEU A 182 4.16 -2.95 -11.31
CA LEU A 182 5.63 -2.88 -11.34
C LEU A 182 6.26 -4.14 -11.95
N ARG A 183 5.70 -5.33 -11.68
CA ARG A 183 6.15 -6.58 -12.31
C ARG A 183 5.89 -6.60 -13.82
N ALA A 184 4.81 -5.99 -14.28
CA ALA A 184 4.51 -5.89 -15.72
C ALA A 184 5.51 -4.98 -16.44
N LEU A 185 5.98 -3.90 -15.81
CA LEU A 185 7.00 -3.01 -16.39
C LEU A 185 8.33 -3.72 -16.67
N LYS A 186 8.66 -4.78 -15.93
CA LYS A 186 9.87 -5.58 -16.19
C LYS A 186 9.82 -6.30 -17.53
N ASN A 187 8.64 -6.60 -18.03
CA ASN A 187 8.42 -7.42 -19.23
C ASN A 187 8.09 -6.56 -20.46
N SER A 188 8.09 -5.23 -20.30
CA SER A 188 7.86 -4.23 -21.36
C SER A 188 9.17 -3.72 -21.90
#